data_27cef80a7fef02f0857c543a4e60ccae
#
_entry.id   27cef80a7fef02f0857c543a4e60ccae
#
_cell.length_a   1.000
_cell.length_b   1.000
_cell.length_c   1.000
_cell.angle_alpha   90.00
_cell.angle_beta   90.00
_cell.angle_gamma   90.00
#
_symmetry.space_group_name_H-M   'P 1'
#
loop_
_entity.id
_entity.type
_entity.pdbx_description
1 polymer ?
#
loop_
_entity_poly.entity_id
_entity_poly.type
_entity_poly.pdbx_seq_one_letter_code
_entity_poly.pdbx_strand_id
1 'polypeptide(L)'
;MNPPADLELALATFWSSQRAAAIEDEKSGMAKWGEKTELPPPTVEEAETRLFAVPLIKGVLQHREAIDEHIKKHCKNWDFNRIAVVDRNIMRLAIFEMLHREDIPPVVSINEAVDIAKKFSTEDSGKFVNGILDKVRGEILRPARNVK
;
A
#
# COMPACT_ATOMS: atom_id res chain seq x y z
N MET A 1 -13.44 -0.48 10.56
CA MET A 1 -12.45 -0.09 11.58
C MET A 1 -11.95 1.31 11.29
N ASN A 2 -12.00 2.15 12.27
CA ASN A 2 -11.47 3.50 12.14
C ASN A 2 -9.94 3.47 12.16
N PRO A 3 -9.29 4.49 11.57
CA PRO A 3 -7.86 4.63 11.73
C PRO A 3 -7.50 4.64 13.22
N PRO A 4 -6.33 4.13 13.59
CA PRO A 4 -5.92 4.22 15.00
C PRO A 4 -5.91 5.66 15.47
N ALA A 5 -6.32 5.89 16.70
CA ALA A 5 -6.35 7.22 17.29
C ALA A 5 -4.95 7.86 17.33
N ASP A 6 -3.92 7.01 17.31
CA ASP A 6 -2.52 7.40 17.34
C ASP A 6 -1.83 7.17 15.99
N LEU A 7 -2.56 7.35 14.88
CA LEU A 7 -2.01 7.15 13.54
C LEU A 7 -0.71 7.92 13.31
N GLU A 8 -0.63 9.15 13.76
CA GLU A 8 0.57 9.96 13.61
C GLU A 8 1.77 9.32 14.34
N LEU A 9 1.53 8.76 15.52
CA LEU A 9 2.57 8.05 16.25
C LEU A 9 2.98 6.78 15.52
N ALA A 10 2.03 6.02 15.01
CA ALA A 10 2.30 4.81 14.23
C ALA A 10 3.15 5.12 12.99
N LEU A 11 2.82 6.18 12.27
CA LEU A 11 3.58 6.62 11.11
C LEU A 11 4.99 7.07 11.50
N ALA A 12 5.11 7.83 12.57
CA ALA A 12 6.42 8.28 13.07
C ALA A 12 7.29 7.08 13.44
N THR A 13 6.72 6.09 14.11
CA THR A 13 7.42 4.85 14.48
C THR A 13 7.88 4.09 13.25
N PHE A 14 7.01 3.98 12.24
CA PHE A 14 7.36 3.32 11.00
C PHE A 14 8.56 3.99 10.31
N TRP A 15 8.51 5.32 10.15
CA TRP A 15 9.59 6.05 9.48
C TRP A 15 10.90 5.95 10.26
N SER A 16 10.84 5.98 11.59
CA SER A 16 12.03 5.79 12.42
C SER A 16 12.62 4.40 12.23
N SER A 17 11.77 3.37 12.15
CA SER A 17 12.23 1.99 11.91
C SER A 17 12.88 1.85 10.55
N GLN A 18 12.35 2.49 9.52
CA GLN A 18 12.95 2.44 8.18
C GLN A 18 14.31 3.11 8.15
N ARG A 19 14.47 4.24 8.83
CA ARG A 19 15.77 4.90 8.93
C ARG A 19 16.79 4.06 9.67
N ALA A 20 16.37 3.44 10.76
CA ALA A 20 17.25 2.56 11.53
C ALA A 20 17.72 1.36 10.71
N ALA A 21 16.82 0.73 9.97
CA ALA A 21 17.16 -0.38 9.10
C ALA A 21 18.14 0.02 8.00
N ALA A 22 17.94 1.17 7.37
CA ALA A 22 18.85 1.68 6.34
C ALA A 22 20.25 1.94 6.91
N ILE A 23 20.33 2.48 8.10
CA ILE A 23 21.62 2.74 8.77
C ILE A 23 22.33 1.42 9.09
N GLU A 24 21.60 0.42 9.55
CA GLU A 24 22.17 -0.90 9.82
C GLU A 24 22.73 -1.53 8.55
N ASP A 25 22.02 -1.44 7.44
CA ASP A 25 22.49 -1.95 6.16
C ASP A 25 23.79 -1.26 5.72
N GLU A 26 23.87 0.05 5.85
CA GLU A 26 25.07 0.80 5.51
C GLU A 26 26.25 0.46 6.43
N LYS A 27 25.96 0.18 7.68
CA LYS A 27 26.97 -0.09 8.71
C LYS A 27 27.22 -1.57 8.95
N SER A 28 26.64 -2.45 8.13
CA SER A 28 26.83 -3.89 8.31
C SER A 28 28.34 -4.23 8.24
N GLY A 29 28.91 -4.66 9.31
CA GLY A 29 30.35 -4.94 9.44
C GLY A 29 31.17 -3.83 10.10
N MET A 30 30.59 -2.66 10.35
CA MET A 30 31.26 -1.55 11.03
C MET A 30 30.64 -1.21 12.38
N ALA A 31 29.53 -1.85 12.73
CA ALA A 31 28.87 -1.59 14.00
C ALA A 31 29.73 -2.05 15.17
N LYS A 32 30.05 -1.15 16.07
CA LYS A 32 30.75 -1.47 17.32
C LYS A 32 29.73 -1.79 18.39
N TRP A 33 30.03 -2.79 19.18
CA TRP A 33 29.21 -3.16 20.32
C TRP A 33 29.04 -1.98 21.28
N GLY A 34 27.77 -1.68 21.62
CA GLY A 34 27.48 -0.65 22.60
C GLY A 34 27.38 0.78 22.08
N GLU A 35 27.59 1.02 20.79
CA GLU A 35 27.38 2.35 20.25
C GLU A 35 25.90 2.67 20.15
N LYS A 36 25.49 3.72 20.83
CA LYS A 36 24.18 4.30 20.64
C LYS A 36 24.26 5.23 19.45
N THR A 37 23.65 4.84 18.35
CA THR A 37 23.60 5.70 17.19
C THR A 37 22.29 6.48 17.24
N GLU A 38 22.39 7.79 17.30
CA GLU A 38 21.21 8.63 17.12
C GLU A 38 20.80 8.55 15.64
N LEU A 39 19.50 8.48 15.41
CA LEU A 39 18.99 8.49 14.05
C LEU A 39 19.27 9.87 13.43
N PRO A 40 19.82 9.92 12.21
CA PRO A 40 20.01 11.19 11.53
C PRO A 40 18.64 11.82 11.23
N PRO A 41 18.59 13.13 10.99
CA PRO A 41 17.36 13.77 10.55
C PRO A 41 16.91 13.20 9.19
N PRO A 42 15.63 13.27 8.88
CA PRO A 42 15.11 12.79 7.60
C PRO A 42 15.85 13.44 6.42
N THR A 43 16.15 12.62 5.41
CA THR A 43 16.73 13.11 4.17
C THR A 43 15.65 13.78 3.32
N VAL A 44 16.05 14.54 2.31
CA VAL A 44 15.12 15.13 1.34
C VAL A 44 14.33 14.02 0.64
N GLU A 45 15.00 12.94 0.27
CA GLU A 45 14.36 11.79 -0.37
C GLU A 45 13.28 11.17 0.54
N GLU A 46 13.59 11.00 1.82
CA GLU A 46 12.61 10.49 2.78
C GLU A 46 11.42 11.44 2.92
N ALA A 47 11.67 12.74 2.98
CA ALA A 47 10.60 13.74 3.08
C ALA A 47 9.68 13.68 1.85
N GLU A 48 10.25 13.54 0.65
CA GLU A 48 9.45 13.40 -0.57
C GLU A 48 8.62 12.12 -0.55
N THR A 49 9.21 11.02 -0.10
CA THR A 49 8.51 9.74 0.03
C THR A 49 7.34 9.87 0.99
N ARG A 50 7.54 10.55 2.13
CA ARG A 50 6.47 10.79 3.10
C ARG A 50 5.35 11.63 2.52
N LEU A 51 5.69 12.70 1.81
CA LEU A 51 4.70 13.56 1.18
C LEU A 51 3.82 12.80 0.18
N PHE A 52 4.38 11.80 -0.48
CA PHE A 52 3.65 10.94 -1.38
C PHE A 52 2.83 9.89 -0.63
N ALA A 53 3.45 9.19 0.31
CA ALA A 53 2.87 8.00 0.95
C ALA A 53 1.82 8.33 2.01
N VAL A 54 2.02 9.35 2.84
CA VAL A 54 1.13 9.62 3.96
C VAL A 54 -0.30 9.94 3.52
N PRO A 55 -0.53 10.80 2.52
CA PRO A 55 -1.89 11.03 2.03
C PRO A 55 -2.56 9.76 1.50
N LEU A 56 -1.80 8.89 0.85
CA LEU A 56 -2.33 7.61 0.36
C LEU A 56 -2.75 6.71 1.51
N ILE A 57 -1.92 6.58 2.53
CA ILE A 57 -2.21 5.78 3.71
C ILE A 57 -3.47 6.29 4.41
N LYS A 58 -3.54 7.58 4.64
CA LYS A 58 -4.70 8.20 5.28
C LYS A 58 -5.96 8.01 4.45
N GLY A 59 -5.85 8.18 3.14
CA GLY A 59 -6.97 7.99 2.22
C GLY A 59 -7.49 6.57 2.22
N VAL A 60 -6.60 5.58 2.19
CA VAL A 60 -6.98 4.17 2.25
C VAL A 60 -7.73 3.86 3.55
N LEU A 61 -7.20 4.32 4.68
CA LEU A 61 -7.84 4.08 5.96
C LEU A 61 -9.20 4.75 6.06
N GLN A 62 -9.33 5.95 5.52
CA GLN A 62 -10.58 6.71 5.53
C GLN A 62 -11.65 6.04 4.66
N HIS A 63 -11.27 5.45 3.53
CA HIS A 63 -12.19 4.83 2.58
C HIS A 63 -12.17 3.31 2.61
N ARG A 64 -11.62 2.73 3.65
CA ARG A 64 -11.36 1.29 3.74
C ARG A 64 -12.60 0.43 3.50
N GLU A 65 -13.73 0.78 4.08
CA GLU A 65 -14.94 -0.02 3.93
C GLU A 65 -15.41 -0.09 2.48
N ALA A 66 -15.45 1.05 1.80
CA ALA A 66 -15.84 1.11 0.39
C ALA A 66 -14.85 0.33 -0.48
N ILE A 67 -13.57 0.46 -0.21
CA ILE A 67 -12.52 -0.24 -0.95
C ILE A 67 -12.67 -1.75 -0.76
N ASP A 68 -12.86 -2.20 0.48
CA ASP A 68 -13.00 -3.62 0.78
C ASP A 68 -14.24 -4.23 0.11
N GLU A 69 -15.30 -3.47 -0.04
CA GLU A 69 -16.48 -3.94 -0.76
C GLU A 69 -16.17 -4.25 -2.22
N HIS A 70 -15.32 -3.44 -2.86
CA HIS A 70 -14.88 -3.74 -4.23
C HIS A 70 -14.10 -5.05 -4.30
N ILE A 71 -13.23 -5.30 -3.33
CA ILE A 71 -12.46 -6.54 -3.29
C ILE A 71 -13.38 -7.73 -3.05
N LYS A 72 -14.27 -7.63 -2.08
CA LYS A 72 -15.20 -8.72 -1.72
C LYS A 72 -16.10 -9.12 -2.88
N LYS A 73 -16.54 -8.17 -3.68
CA LYS A 73 -17.35 -8.43 -4.86
C LYS A 73 -16.73 -9.41 -5.83
N HIS A 74 -15.40 -9.38 -5.94
CA HIS A 74 -14.66 -10.14 -6.92
C HIS A 74 -13.91 -11.34 -6.33
N CYS A 75 -14.11 -11.62 -5.04
CA CYS A 75 -13.50 -12.74 -4.33
C CYS A 75 -14.50 -13.87 -4.14
N LYS A 76 -15.14 -14.32 -5.21
CA LYS A 76 -16.26 -15.27 -5.09
C LYS A 76 -15.90 -16.62 -4.47
N ASN A 77 -14.68 -17.08 -4.68
CA ASN A 77 -14.24 -18.39 -4.19
C ASN A 77 -13.33 -18.29 -2.99
N TRP A 78 -13.12 -17.08 -2.47
CA TRP A 78 -12.20 -16.83 -1.38
C TRP A 78 -12.86 -16.00 -0.29
N ASP A 79 -12.64 -16.42 0.93
CA ASP A 79 -13.00 -15.58 2.07
C ASP A 79 -12.02 -14.39 2.09
N PHE A 80 -12.58 -13.18 2.12
CA PHE A 80 -11.78 -11.96 2.18
C PHE A 80 -10.75 -12.01 3.32
N ASN A 81 -11.13 -12.57 4.46
CA ASN A 81 -10.25 -12.64 5.62
C ASN A 81 -9.10 -13.65 5.46
N ARG A 82 -9.18 -14.52 4.46
CA ARG A 82 -8.11 -15.48 4.15
C ARG A 82 -7.10 -14.95 3.16
N ILE A 83 -7.38 -13.82 2.53
CA ILE A 83 -6.40 -13.19 1.65
C ILE A 83 -5.21 -12.76 2.50
N ALA A 84 -4.01 -13.02 2.01
CA ALA A 84 -2.80 -12.60 2.70
C ALA A 84 -2.85 -11.08 2.96
N VAL A 85 -2.46 -10.67 4.16
CA VAL A 85 -2.54 -9.26 4.57
C VAL A 85 -1.79 -8.35 3.61
N VAL A 86 -0.62 -8.78 3.14
CA VAL A 86 0.18 -8.02 2.18
C VAL A 86 -0.61 -7.80 0.89
N ASP A 87 -1.17 -8.88 0.34
CA ASP A 87 -1.94 -8.80 -0.91
C ASP A 87 -3.17 -7.91 -0.75
N ARG A 88 -3.87 -8.07 0.37
CA ARG A 88 -5.06 -7.26 0.67
C ARG A 88 -4.73 -5.77 0.75
N ASN A 89 -3.65 -5.43 1.43
CA ASN A 89 -3.22 -4.04 1.57
C ASN A 89 -2.73 -3.44 0.25
N ILE A 90 -2.05 -4.24 -0.56
CA ILE A 90 -1.62 -3.82 -1.90
C ILE A 90 -2.85 -3.49 -2.76
N MET A 91 -3.85 -4.35 -2.74
CA MET A 91 -5.08 -4.12 -3.49
C MET A 91 -5.85 -2.90 -2.97
N ARG A 92 -5.89 -2.69 -1.67
CA ARG A 92 -6.50 -1.51 -1.08
C ARG A 92 -5.88 -0.22 -1.59
N LEU A 93 -4.56 -0.19 -1.62
CA LEU A 93 -3.84 0.98 -2.10
C LEU A 93 -4.12 1.25 -3.58
N ALA A 94 -4.04 0.21 -4.41
CA ALA A 94 -4.29 0.35 -5.84
C ALA A 94 -5.72 0.81 -6.12
N ILE A 95 -6.70 0.25 -5.42
CA ILE A 95 -8.10 0.65 -5.59
C ILE A 95 -8.32 2.09 -5.16
N PHE A 96 -7.70 2.51 -4.06
CA PHE A 96 -7.77 3.90 -3.64
C PHE A 96 -7.25 4.82 -4.73
N GLU A 97 -6.11 4.50 -5.33
CA GLU A 97 -5.56 5.29 -6.41
C GLU A 97 -6.50 5.34 -7.62
N MET A 98 -7.07 4.21 -7.98
CA MET A 98 -8.02 4.17 -9.11
C MET A 98 -9.29 4.99 -8.86
N LEU A 99 -9.74 5.06 -7.62
CA LEU A 99 -10.97 5.78 -7.26
C LEU A 99 -10.74 7.29 -7.04
N HIS A 100 -9.58 7.66 -6.51
CA HIS A 100 -9.36 9.01 -5.99
C HIS A 100 -8.18 9.76 -6.59
N ARG A 101 -7.37 9.10 -7.41
CA ARG A 101 -6.20 9.71 -8.03
C ARG A 101 -6.35 9.70 -9.54
N GLU A 102 -6.99 10.73 -10.06
CA GLU A 102 -7.22 10.86 -11.51
C GLU A 102 -5.92 11.08 -12.30
N ASP A 103 -4.89 11.58 -11.63
CA ASP A 103 -3.58 11.81 -12.24
C ASP A 103 -2.82 10.52 -12.53
N ILE A 104 -3.27 9.39 -11.97
CA ILE A 104 -2.62 8.10 -12.17
C ILE A 104 -3.55 7.21 -13.01
N PRO A 105 -3.15 6.81 -14.22
CA PRO A 105 -3.97 5.88 -15.01
C PRO A 105 -4.16 4.56 -14.25
N PRO A 106 -5.37 3.97 -14.26
CA PRO A 106 -5.62 2.71 -13.54
C PRO A 106 -4.65 1.59 -13.89
N VAL A 107 -4.24 1.49 -15.15
CA VAL A 107 -3.30 0.44 -15.57
C VAL A 107 -1.95 0.58 -14.87
N VAL A 108 -1.54 1.80 -14.58
CA VAL A 108 -0.28 2.04 -13.85
C VAL A 108 -0.39 1.56 -12.41
N SER A 109 -1.49 1.88 -11.73
CA SER A 109 -1.74 1.42 -10.36
C SER A 109 -1.76 -0.11 -10.29
N ILE A 110 -2.39 -0.76 -11.27
CA ILE A 110 -2.44 -2.23 -11.31
C ILE A 110 -1.05 -2.81 -11.53
N ASN A 111 -0.29 -2.31 -12.49
CA ASN A 111 1.04 -2.82 -12.78
C ASN A 111 1.98 -2.67 -11.58
N GLU A 112 1.94 -1.53 -10.91
CA GLU A 112 2.73 -1.31 -9.69
C GLU A 112 2.32 -2.28 -8.59
N ALA A 113 1.03 -2.49 -8.39
CA ALA A 113 0.52 -3.41 -7.38
C ALA A 113 0.98 -4.84 -7.66
N VAL A 114 0.91 -5.27 -8.91
CA VAL A 114 1.35 -6.62 -9.32
C VAL A 114 2.85 -6.80 -9.06
N ASP A 115 3.66 -5.81 -9.40
CA ASP A 115 5.10 -5.86 -9.17
C ASP A 115 5.43 -5.94 -7.70
N ILE A 116 4.74 -5.17 -6.86
CA ILE A 116 4.92 -5.22 -5.41
C ILE A 116 4.52 -6.59 -4.86
N ALA A 117 3.40 -7.13 -5.31
CA ALA A 117 2.94 -8.45 -4.88
C ALA A 117 3.95 -9.55 -5.22
N LYS A 118 4.51 -9.52 -6.43
CA LYS A 118 5.54 -10.49 -6.83
C LYS A 118 6.80 -10.36 -5.99
N LYS A 119 7.17 -9.14 -5.65
CA LYS A 119 8.40 -8.86 -4.92
C LYS A 119 8.30 -9.24 -3.44
N PHE A 120 7.17 -8.94 -2.81
CA PHE A 120 7.01 -9.11 -1.36
C PHE A 120 6.13 -10.29 -0.97
N SER A 121 5.57 -11.01 -1.93
CA SER A 121 4.77 -12.19 -1.69
C SER A 121 5.20 -13.30 -2.66
N THR A 122 4.34 -13.70 -3.61
CA THR A 122 4.67 -14.78 -4.55
C THR A 122 4.26 -14.42 -5.98
N GLU A 123 4.72 -15.21 -6.94
CA GLU A 123 4.23 -15.09 -8.33
C GLU A 123 2.72 -15.30 -8.41
N ASP A 124 2.20 -16.25 -7.64
CA ASP A 124 0.78 -16.52 -7.61
C ASP A 124 0.00 -15.34 -7.02
N SER A 125 0.57 -14.64 -6.04
CA SER A 125 0.00 -13.41 -5.52
C SER A 125 -0.10 -12.34 -6.60
N GLY A 126 0.92 -12.20 -7.43
CA GLY A 126 0.88 -11.27 -8.55
C GLY A 126 -0.29 -11.53 -9.49
N LYS A 127 -0.51 -12.80 -9.83
CA LYS A 127 -1.64 -13.20 -10.69
C LYS A 127 -2.98 -12.94 -10.03
N PHE A 128 -3.09 -13.26 -8.75
CA PHE A 128 -4.32 -13.05 -7.98
C PHE A 128 -4.67 -11.57 -7.91
N VAL A 129 -3.70 -10.75 -7.54
CA VAL A 129 -3.87 -9.29 -7.43
C VAL A 129 -4.27 -8.71 -8.79
N ASN A 130 -3.58 -9.11 -9.84
CA ASN A 130 -3.91 -8.65 -11.19
C ASN A 130 -5.35 -9.00 -11.57
N GLY A 131 -5.78 -10.21 -11.29
CA GLY A 131 -7.13 -10.67 -11.62
C GLY A 131 -8.22 -9.87 -10.91
N ILE A 132 -8.04 -9.62 -9.61
CA ILE A 132 -9.01 -8.83 -8.83
C ILE A 132 -9.01 -7.37 -9.30
N LEU A 133 -7.84 -6.76 -9.42
CA LEU A 133 -7.75 -5.35 -9.78
C LEU A 133 -8.25 -5.07 -11.19
N ASP A 134 -8.05 -6.00 -12.11
CA ASP A 134 -8.58 -5.84 -13.47
C ASP A 134 -10.11 -5.82 -13.47
N LYS A 135 -10.73 -6.66 -12.67
CA LYS A 135 -12.19 -6.66 -12.53
C LYS A 135 -12.70 -5.37 -11.88
N VAL A 136 -12.02 -4.90 -10.85
CA VAL A 136 -12.38 -3.65 -10.19
C VAL A 136 -12.23 -2.48 -11.17
N ARG A 137 -11.17 -2.47 -11.94
CA ARG A 137 -10.96 -1.45 -12.98
C ARG A 137 -12.11 -1.40 -13.97
N GLY A 138 -12.54 -2.57 -14.45
CA GLY A 138 -13.67 -2.65 -15.37
C GLY A 138 -14.94 -2.08 -14.77
N GLU A 139 -15.20 -2.34 -13.50
CA GLU A 139 -16.35 -1.82 -12.79
C GLU A 139 -16.28 -0.29 -12.64
N ILE A 140 -15.12 0.22 -12.25
CA ILE A 140 -14.94 1.67 -12.07
C ILE A 140 -15.04 2.44 -13.37
N LEU A 141 -14.51 1.90 -14.46
CA LEU A 141 -14.51 2.58 -15.74
C LEU A 141 -15.85 2.52 -16.48
N ARG A 142 -16.82 1.77 -15.95
CA ARG A 142 -18.12 1.62 -16.60
C ARG A 142 -19.31 2.21 -15.85
N PRO A 143 -19.13 3.05 -14.84
CA PRO A 143 -20.26 3.46 -14.01
C PRO A 143 -21.28 4.28 -14.78
N ALA A 144 -20.85 5.12 -15.68
CA ALA A 144 -21.71 6.04 -16.39
C ALA A 144 -22.55 5.39 -17.47
N ARG A 145 -22.23 4.16 -17.85
CA ARG A 145 -22.97 3.48 -18.92
C ARG A 145 -24.43 3.25 -18.57
N ASN A 146 -24.68 3.09 -17.30
CA ASN A 146 -26.01 2.77 -16.81
C ASN A 146 -26.92 3.98 -16.79
N VAL A 147 -26.39 5.14 -17.03
CA VAL A 147 -27.13 6.39 -17.01
C VAL A 147 -27.95 6.59 -18.28
N LYS A 148 -27.69 5.84 -19.27
CA LYS A 148 -28.45 5.95 -20.51
C LYS A 148 -29.86 5.44 -20.39
#